data_5357e60e57be56fc994205e12081bb8b
#
_entry.id   5357e60e57be56fc994205e12081bb8b
#
_cell.length_a   1.000
_cell.length_b   1.000
_cell.length_c   1.000
_cell.angle_alpha   90.00
_cell.angle_beta   90.00
_cell.angle_gamma   90.00
#
_symmetry.space_group_name_H-M   'P 1'
#
loop_
_entity.id
_entity.type
_entity.pdbx_description
1 polymer ?
#
loop_
_entity_poly.entity_id
_entity_poly.type
_entity_poly.pdbx_seq_one_letter_code
_entity_poly.pdbx_strand_id
1 'polypeptide(L)'
;MTDPARRDRLRELLDAVVDADNTDVGDMARSSFASEFHFSREVRRLTGESPAALRRRIMLERAAWRLRRGESVSAVATDEGWSSAEVFSRAFSRAFGLPPSRASDIGFRLPAPNGLHFHPPGSLWLDSDGDTKEPDISQLMVAHDVADTAYLINQAAQLSKEQWTEEISPGQVILDWDGPEPSVGAVLGAIVWTKEVWLATIEGRDFPSREATEPASTPAQQLATHHDELGKRWAAMVSEYRAEGRLGDTVIDALCDPPESFQLYGIVAHVLTYSAHRRGLARMMLARHGVRTALGDPLNWMRGN
;
A
#
# COMPACT_ATOMS: atom_id res chain seq x y z
N MET A 1 1.26 5.65 16.70
CA MET A 1 0.00 4.93 16.97
C MET A 1 -1.12 5.80 16.40
N THR A 2 -1.46 5.61 15.14
CA THR A 2 -2.55 6.31 14.46
C THR A 2 -3.85 5.65 14.87
N ASP A 3 -4.79 6.43 15.36
CA ASP A 3 -6.11 6.03 15.82
C ASP A 3 -6.83 5.22 14.70
N PRO A 4 -7.18 3.94 14.91
CA PRO A 4 -7.91 3.15 13.92
C PRO A 4 -9.32 3.69 13.64
N ALA A 5 -9.78 4.67 14.42
CA ALA A 5 -11.02 5.40 14.19
C ALA A 5 -10.84 6.67 13.34
N ARG A 6 -9.66 6.95 12.78
CA ARG A 6 -9.51 8.05 11.85
C ARG A 6 -10.23 7.69 10.56
N ARG A 7 -11.54 7.98 10.56
CA ARG A 7 -12.39 7.92 9.36
C ARG A 7 -11.63 8.53 8.20
N ASP A 8 -11.61 7.85 7.06
CA ASP A 8 -11.11 8.44 5.82
C ASP A 8 -12.03 9.60 5.43
N ARG A 9 -11.80 10.74 6.08
CA ARG A 9 -12.67 11.91 5.99
C ARG A 9 -12.75 12.44 4.56
N LEU A 10 -11.67 12.33 3.80
CA LEU A 10 -11.67 12.68 2.38
C LEU A 10 -12.66 11.80 1.62
N ARG A 11 -12.58 10.48 1.82
CA ARG A 11 -13.49 9.53 1.19
C ARG A 11 -14.95 9.82 1.56
N GLU A 12 -15.27 9.98 2.84
CA GLU A 12 -16.64 10.29 3.29
C GLU A 12 -17.21 11.55 2.61
N LEU A 13 -16.41 12.61 2.50
CA LEU A 13 -16.81 13.85 1.85
C LEU A 13 -17.02 13.68 0.35
N LEU A 14 -16.13 12.93 -0.31
CA LEU A 14 -16.21 12.67 -1.74
C LEU A 14 -17.36 11.72 -2.08
N ASP A 15 -17.56 10.67 -1.31
CA ASP A 15 -18.70 9.76 -1.45
C ASP A 15 -20.00 10.56 -1.36
N ALA A 16 -20.14 11.47 -0.38
CA ALA A 16 -21.31 12.32 -0.25
C ALA A 16 -21.53 13.27 -1.44
N VAL A 17 -20.45 13.75 -2.06
CA VAL A 17 -20.54 14.62 -3.25
C VAL A 17 -21.02 13.86 -4.49
N VAL A 18 -20.57 12.61 -4.69
CA VAL A 18 -20.87 11.84 -5.91
C VAL A 18 -22.11 10.96 -5.80
N ASP A 19 -22.65 10.78 -4.59
CA ASP A 19 -23.83 9.98 -4.32
C ASP A 19 -25.03 10.53 -5.10
N ALA A 20 -25.72 9.66 -5.86
CA ALA A 20 -26.85 10.03 -6.68
C ALA A 20 -28.06 10.52 -5.86
N ASP A 21 -28.22 9.99 -4.64
CA ASP A 21 -29.34 10.31 -3.75
C ASP A 21 -29.20 11.71 -3.11
N ASN A 22 -28.00 12.27 -3.10
CA ASN A 22 -27.74 13.60 -2.58
C ASN A 22 -27.99 14.67 -3.65
N THR A 23 -29.13 15.34 -3.59
CA THR A 23 -29.56 16.30 -4.64
C THR A 23 -29.04 17.71 -4.40
N ASP A 24 -28.78 18.10 -3.16
CA ASP A 24 -28.26 19.40 -2.79
C ASP A 24 -27.13 19.32 -1.74
N VAL A 25 -26.57 20.47 -1.37
CA VAL A 25 -25.47 20.55 -0.40
C VAL A 25 -25.90 20.12 1.00
N GLY A 26 -27.16 20.32 1.36
CA GLY A 26 -27.74 19.89 2.62
C GLY A 26 -27.79 18.37 2.73
N ASP A 27 -28.18 17.68 1.65
CA ASP A 27 -28.16 16.22 1.56
C ASP A 27 -26.73 15.68 1.70
N MET A 28 -25.79 16.24 0.95
CA MET A 28 -24.37 15.86 1.02
C MET A 28 -23.80 16.04 2.43
N ALA A 29 -24.12 17.16 3.08
CA ALA A 29 -23.67 17.43 4.44
C ALA A 29 -24.25 16.43 5.45
N ARG A 30 -25.55 16.11 5.34
CA ARG A 30 -26.21 15.10 6.19
C ARG A 30 -25.58 13.71 6.03
N SER A 31 -25.34 13.28 4.79
CA SER A 31 -24.69 11.98 4.50
C SER A 31 -23.30 11.87 5.08
N SER A 32 -22.59 12.98 5.22
CA SER A 32 -21.24 13.04 5.81
C SER A 32 -21.23 13.43 7.29
N PHE A 33 -22.37 13.43 7.96
CA PHE A 33 -22.52 13.81 9.37
C PHE A 33 -21.94 15.20 9.70
N ALA A 34 -22.12 16.18 8.81
CA ALA A 34 -21.62 17.53 8.96
C ALA A 34 -22.72 18.59 8.80
N SER A 35 -22.47 19.80 9.32
CA SER A 35 -23.29 20.97 8.92
C SER A 35 -22.91 21.42 7.51
N GLU A 36 -23.83 22.02 6.76
CA GLU A 36 -23.58 22.51 5.39
C GLU A 36 -22.37 23.45 5.30
N PHE A 37 -22.21 24.30 6.30
CA PHE A 37 -21.08 25.24 6.37
C PHE A 37 -19.76 24.50 6.55
N HIS A 38 -19.70 23.55 7.47
CA HIS A 38 -18.49 22.76 7.72
C HIS A 38 -18.16 21.89 6.50
N PHE A 39 -19.15 21.20 5.95
CA PHE A 39 -19.00 20.37 4.74
C PHE A 39 -18.46 21.17 3.57
N SER A 40 -19.10 22.32 3.25
CA SER A 40 -18.68 23.18 2.13
C SER A 40 -17.26 23.72 2.30
N ARG A 41 -16.87 24.07 3.53
CA ARG A 41 -15.53 24.54 3.84
C ARG A 41 -14.49 23.44 3.68
N GLU A 42 -14.78 22.23 4.18
CA GLU A 42 -13.86 21.08 4.07
C GLU A 42 -13.69 20.62 2.63
N VAL A 43 -14.79 20.47 1.88
CA VAL A 43 -14.72 20.12 0.45
C VAL A 43 -13.89 21.15 -0.31
N ARG A 44 -14.16 22.47 -0.09
CA ARG A 44 -13.40 23.52 -0.77
C ARG A 44 -11.92 23.54 -0.40
N ARG A 45 -11.60 23.27 0.87
CA ARG A 45 -10.19 23.16 1.33
C ARG A 45 -9.45 22.02 0.65
N LEU A 46 -10.12 20.87 0.47
CA LEU A 46 -9.50 19.65 -0.07
C LEU A 46 -9.45 19.66 -1.61
N THR A 47 -10.47 20.23 -2.27
CA THR A 47 -10.63 20.12 -3.73
C THR A 47 -10.47 21.43 -4.49
N GLY A 48 -10.38 22.56 -3.78
CA GLY A 48 -10.37 23.90 -4.40
C GLY A 48 -11.73 24.35 -4.95
N GLU A 49 -12.76 23.49 -4.92
CA GLU A 49 -14.08 23.71 -5.51
C GLU A 49 -15.20 23.71 -4.45
N SER A 50 -16.30 24.38 -4.74
CA SER A 50 -17.51 24.18 -3.93
C SER A 50 -18.12 22.79 -4.20
N PRO A 51 -18.86 22.19 -3.24
CA PRO A 51 -19.47 20.87 -3.44
C PRO A 51 -20.30 20.75 -4.73
N ALA A 52 -21.12 21.77 -5.02
CA ALA A 52 -21.95 21.78 -6.23
C ALA A 52 -21.12 21.90 -7.52
N ALA A 53 -20.00 22.66 -7.51
CA ALA A 53 -19.12 22.75 -8.65
C ALA A 53 -18.37 21.43 -8.90
N LEU A 54 -17.81 20.86 -7.84
CA LEU A 54 -17.16 19.56 -7.86
C LEU A 54 -18.08 18.47 -8.39
N ARG A 55 -19.29 18.34 -7.80
CA ARG A 55 -20.28 17.35 -8.26
C ARG A 55 -20.57 17.51 -9.75
N ARG A 56 -20.89 18.74 -10.19
CA ARG A 56 -21.19 19.00 -11.61
C ARG A 56 -20.05 18.61 -12.53
N ARG A 57 -18.81 18.90 -12.16
CA ARG A 57 -17.63 18.56 -12.95
C ARG A 57 -17.44 17.06 -13.04
N ILE A 58 -17.50 16.33 -11.92
CA ILE A 58 -17.38 14.87 -11.88
C ILE A 58 -18.49 14.18 -12.70
N MET A 59 -19.73 14.65 -12.60
CA MET A 59 -20.85 14.15 -13.40
C MET A 59 -20.62 14.38 -14.90
N LEU A 60 -20.10 15.54 -15.30
CA LEU A 60 -19.78 15.83 -16.70
C LEU A 60 -18.63 14.97 -17.22
N GLU A 61 -17.59 14.72 -16.44
CA GLU A 61 -16.50 13.83 -16.79
C GLU A 61 -17.00 12.37 -16.97
N ARG A 62 -17.85 11.88 -16.07
CA ARG A 62 -18.48 10.58 -16.15
C ARG A 62 -19.38 10.48 -17.38
N ALA A 63 -20.18 11.50 -17.63
CA ALA A 63 -21.04 11.57 -18.83
C ALA A 63 -20.21 11.55 -20.13
N ALA A 64 -19.12 12.30 -20.19
CA ALA A 64 -18.23 12.30 -21.36
C ALA A 64 -17.64 10.91 -21.62
N TRP A 65 -17.20 10.21 -20.57
CA TRP A 65 -16.72 8.83 -20.69
C TRP A 65 -17.79 7.87 -21.20
N ARG A 66 -19.02 7.95 -20.69
CA ARG A 66 -20.16 7.11 -21.12
C ARG A 66 -20.53 7.34 -22.59
N LEU A 67 -20.61 8.61 -23.00
CA LEU A 67 -20.89 9.00 -24.40
C LEU A 67 -19.82 8.46 -25.36
N ARG A 68 -18.54 8.53 -24.99
CA ARG A 68 -17.43 7.95 -25.78
C ARG A 68 -17.56 6.44 -25.98
N ARG A 69 -18.27 5.75 -25.11
CA ARG A 69 -18.58 4.31 -25.21
C ARG A 69 -19.82 4.02 -26.04
N GLY A 70 -20.46 5.05 -26.59
CA GLY A 70 -21.60 4.92 -27.48
C GLY A 70 -22.98 4.96 -26.78
N GLU A 71 -23.03 5.33 -25.50
CA GLU A 71 -24.31 5.53 -24.83
C GLU A 71 -25.05 6.76 -25.41
N SER A 72 -26.37 6.72 -25.43
CA SER A 72 -27.15 7.83 -25.99
C SER A 72 -27.16 9.05 -25.07
N VAL A 73 -27.18 10.24 -25.68
CA VAL A 73 -27.24 11.52 -24.94
C VAL A 73 -28.42 11.58 -23.98
N SER A 74 -29.57 11.05 -24.39
CA SER A 74 -30.79 11.02 -23.58
C SER A 74 -30.63 10.12 -22.34
N ALA A 75 -30.11 8.89 -22.54
CA ALA A 75 -29.88 7.97 -21.43
C ALA A 75 -28.88 8.55 -20.42
N VAL A 76 -27.74 9.04 -20.92
CA VAL A 76 -26.71 9.65 -20.04
C VAL A 76 -27.28 10.84 -19.27
N ALA A 77 -28.03 11.74 -19.92
CA ALA A 77 -28.61 12.89 -19.24
C ALA A 77 -29.57 12.48 -18.11
N THR A 78 -30.40 11.46 -18.36
CA THR A 78 -31.37 10.96 -17.36
C THR A 78 -30.64 10.30 -16.18
N ASP A 79 -29.72 9.40 -16.47
CA ASP A 79 -29.00 8.63 -15.44
C ASP A 79 -28.09 9.52 -14.58
N GLU A 80 -27.54 10.58 -15.16
CA GLU A 80 -26.74 11.58 -14.43
C GLU A 80 -27.61 12.62 -13.69
N GLY A 81 -28.94 12.46 -13.66
CA GLY A 81 -29.85 13.30 -12.89
C GLY A 81 -30.09 14.70 -13.47
N TRP A 82 -29.88 14.90 -14.78
CA TRP A 82 -30.20 16.18 -15.43
C TRP A 82 -31.68 16.30 -15.70
N SER A 83 -32.23 17.49 -15.50
CA SER A 83 -33.66 17.76 -15.68
C SER A 83 -34.15 17.60 -17.13
N SER A 84 -33.27 17.74 -18.12
CA SER A 84 -33.54 17.39 -19.52
C SER A 84 -32.23 17.22 -20.31
N ALA A 85 -32.32 16.58 -21.48
CA ALA A 85 -31.20 16.41 -22.41
C ALA A 85 -30.69 17.78 -22.94
N GLU A 86 -31.55 18.80 -23.06
CA GLU A 86 -31.16 20.13 -23.49
C GLU A 86 -30.35 20.87 -22.41
N VAL A 87 -30.75 20.75 -21.14
CA VAL A 87 -30.01 21.33 -20.00
C VAL A 87 -28.63 20.69 -19.89
N PHE A 88 -28.58 19.35 -20.01
CA PHE A 88 -27.35 18.60 -20.05
C PHE A 88 -26.45 19.04 -21.23
N SER A 89 -26.99 19.07 -22.45
CA SER A 89 -26.22 19.43 -23.65
C SER A 89 -25.63 20.84 -23.56
N ARG A 90 -26.34 21.80 -22.99
CA ARG A 90 -25.82 23.15 -22.76
C ARG A 90 -24.71 23.17 -21.72
N ALA A 91 -24.85 22.42 -20.62
CA ALA A 91 -23.83 22.33 -19.58
C ALA A 91 -22.57 21.62 -20.12
N PHE A 92 -22.75 20.52 -20.84
CA PHE A 92 -21.68 19.76 -21.47
C PHE A 92 -20.89 20.63 -22.49
N SER A 93 -21.61 21.29 -23.42
CA SER A 93 -20.98 22.14 -24.44
C SER A 93 -20.22 23.33 -23.81
N ARG A 94 -20.72 23.88 -22.72
CA ARG A 94 -20.02 24.94 -21.99
C ARG A 94 -18.74 24.44 -21.35
N ALA A 95 -18.75 23.22 -20.82
CA ALA A 95 -17.59 22.64 -20.14
C ALA A 95 -16.51 22.13 -21.09
N PHE A 96 -16.90 21.43 -22.15
CA PHE A 96 -15.98 20.80 -23.08
C PHE A 96 -15.74 21.56 -24.39
N GLY A 97 -16.50 22.62 -24.66
CA GLY A 97 -16.41 23.38 -25.90
C GLY A 97 -17.03 22.71 -27.12
N LEU A 98 -17.59 21.49 -26.98
CA LEU A 98 -18.21 20.71 -28.05
C LEU A 98 -19.51 20.07 -27.56
N PRO A 99 -20.49 19.80 -28.47
CA PRO A 99 -21.74 19.15 -28.08
C PRO A 99 -21.52 17.69 -27.67
N PRO A 100 -22.42 17.10 -26.86
CA PRO A 100 -22.32 15.68 -26.41
C PRO A 100 -22.20 14.68 -27.55
N SER A 101 -22.79 14.96 -28.72
CA SER A 101 -22.69 14.10 -29.93
C SER A 101 -21.27 13.97 -30.48
N ARG A 102 -20.36 14.84 -30.07
CA ARG A 102 -18.95 14.82 -30.44
C ARG A 102 -18.02 14.46 -29.27
N ALA A 103 -18.54 13.80 -28.25
CA ALA A 103 -17.75 13.40 -27.09
C ALA A 103 -16.56 12.48 -27.44
N SER A 104 -16.63 11.72 -28.57
CA SER A 104 -15.50 10.91 -29.06
C SER A 104 -14.25 11.74 -29.41
N ASP A 105 -14.44 13.01 -29.77
CA ASP A 105 -13.38 13.88 -30.27
C ASP A 105 -12.55 14.56 -29.15
N ILE A 106 -12.93 14.36 -27.89
CA ILE A 106 -12.33 15.04 -26.72
C ILE A 106 -11.93 14.05 -25.63
N GLY A 107 -11.03 14.45 -24.74
CA GLY A 107 -10.80 13.79 -23.47
C GLY A 107 -12.03 13.93 -22.55
N PHE A 108 -12.19 13.02 -21.60
CA PHE A 108 -13.30 13.12 -20.64
C PHE A 108 -12.94 13.89 -19.36
N ARG A 109 -11.68 14.24 -19.13
CA ARG A 109 -11.25 15.04 -17.96
C ARG A 109 -11.37 16.54 -18.24
N LEU A 110 -11.90 17.27 -17.28
CA LEU A 110 -11.97 18.72 -17.24
C LEU A 110 -10.84 19.29 -16.36
N PRO A 111 -10.44 20.56 -16.51
CA PRO A 111 -9.51 21.19 -15.56
C PRO A 111 -10.02 21.07 -14.12
N ALA A 112 -9.16 20.59 -13.22
CA ALA A 112 -9.47 20.42 -11.80
C ALA A 112 -8.42 21.15 -10.95
N PRO A 113 -8.82 22.06 -10.03
CA PRO A 113 -7.88 22.85 -9.24
C PRO A 113 -6.89 22.00 -8.43
N ASN A 114 -7.34 20.86 -7.91
CA ASN A 114 -6.52 19.95 -7.09
C ASN A 114 -6.40 18.56 -7.71
N GLY A 115 -6.50 18.43 -9.03
CA GLY A 115 -6.27 17.16 -9.74
C GLY A 115 -7.27 16.03 -9.43
N LEU A 116 -8.41 16.32 -8.79
CA LEU A 116 -9.43 15.30 -8.50
C LEU A 116 -10.32 15.08 -9.72
N HIS A 117 -10.34 13.87 -10.27
CA HIS A 117 -11.07 13.51 -11.47
C HIS A 117 -11.95 12.28 -11.30
N PHE A 118 -12.96 12.15 -12.17
CA PHE A 118 -13.64 10.88 -12.36
C PHE A 118 -12.67 9.85 -12.92
N HIS A 119 -12.69 8.66 -12.32
CA HIS A 119 -11.92 7.50 -12.79
C HIS A 119 -12.86 6.34 -13.11
N PRO A 120 -12.92 5.89 -14.37
CA PRO A 120 -13.78 4.80 -14.77
C PRO A 120 -13.53 3.50 -13.98
N PRO A 121 -14.57 2.65 -13.76
CA PRO A 121 -15.97 2.86 -14.15
C PRO A 121 -16.77 3.71 -13.16
N GLY A 122 -16.35 3.90 -11.94
CA GLY A 122 -17.14 4.57 -10.90
C GLY A 122 -16.31 5.09 -9.72
N SER A 123 -15.00 5.26 -9.89
CA SER A 123 -14.08 5.75 -8.84
C SER A 123 -13.75 7.23 -9.02
N LEU A 124 -12.97 7.75 -8.08
CA LEU A 124 -12.31 9.05 -8.19
C LEU A 124 -10.81 8.85 -8.18
N TRP A 125 -10.12 9.69 -8.91
CA TRP A 125 -8.67 9.76 -8.98
C TRP A 125 -8.21 11.15 -8.55
N LEU A 126 -7.24 11.20 -7.65
CA LEU A 126 -6.58 12.43 -7.23
C LEU A 126 -5.16 12.40 -7.77
N ASP A 127 -4.85 13.33 -8.67
CA ASP A 127 -3.48 13.51 -9.17
C ASP A 127 -2.59 13.98 -8.00
N SER A 128 -1.37 13.46 -7.92
CA SER A 128 -0.39 13.97 -6.95
C SER A 128 0.00 15.40 -7.33
N ASP A 129 0.00 16.30 -6.35
CA ASP A 129 0.63 17.61 -6.51
C ASP A 129 2.13 17.37 -6.71
N GLY A 130 2.68 17.63 -7.89
CA GLY A 130 4.07 17.31 -8.25
C GLY A 130 5.17 17.83 -7.31
N ASP A 131 4.80 18.55 -6.24
CA ASP A 131 5.66 19.03 -5.15
C ASP A 131 5.86 18.04 -4.00
N THR A 132 5.06 16.98 -3.91
CA THR A 132 5.27 15.93 -2.91
C THR A 132 6.33 14.96 -3.40
N LYS A 133 7.47 14.92 -2.72
CA LYS A 133 8.50 13.90 -2.96
C LYS A 133 7.84 12.53 -2.83
N GLU A 134 7.63 11.86 -3.96
CA GLU A 134 6.99 10.54 -3.98
C GLU A 134 7.74 9.59 -3.05
N PRO A 135 7.03 8.88 -2.15
CA PRO A 135 7.67 7.84 -1.36
C PRO A 135 8.18 6.76 -2.31
N ASP A 136 9.44 6.43 -2.17
CA ASP A 136 10.05 5.37 -2.96
C ASP A 136 9.50 4.01 -2.58
N ILE A 137 9.07 3.23 -3.57
CA ILE A 137 8.49 1.90 -3.37
C ILE A 137 9.47 0.97 -2.63
N SER A 138 10.78 1.05 -2.92
CA SER A 138 11.76 0.21 -2.25
C SER A 138 11.87 0.54 -0.75
N GLN A 139 11.89 1.81 -0.39
CA GLN A 139 11.89 2.26 1.01
C GLN A 139 10.60 1.86 1.72
N LEU A 140 9.45 2.03 1.05
CA LEU A 140 8.15 1.62 1.59
C LEU A 140 8.11 0.10 1.88
N MET A 141 8.57 -0.71 0.92
CA MET A 141 8.57 -2.17 1.04
C MET A 141 9.54 -2.65 2.12
N VAL A 142 10.71 -2.02 2.24
CA VAL A 142 11.67 -2.31 3.33
C VAL A 142 11.08 -1.94 4.69
N ALA A 143 10.47 -0.77 4.82
CA ALA A 143 9.86 -0.35 6.08
C ALA A 143 8.69 -1.27 6.48
N HIS A 144 7.84 -1.65 5.52
CA HIS A 144 6.77 -2.62 5.74
C HIS A 144 7.32 -3.99 6.15
N ASP A 145 8.34 -4.49 5.46
CA ASP A 145 8.98 -5.78 5.75
C ASP A 145 9.51 -5.83 7.20
N VAL A 146 10.22 -4.79 7.62
CA VAL A 146 10.76 -4.68 8.99
C VAL A 146 9.62 -4.61 10.01
N ALA A 147 8.63 -3.75 9.78
CA ALA A 147 7.50 -3.58 10.69
C ALA A 147 6.64 -4.84 10.83
N ASP A 148 6.33 -5.50 9.71
CA ASP A 148 5.49 -6.69 9.69
C ASP A 148 6.20 -7.92 10.26
N THR A 149 7.51 -8.03 10.06
CA THR A 149 8.33 -9.07 10.73
C THR A 149 8.37 -8.85 12.23
N ALA A 150 8.59 -7.62 12.70
CA ALA A 150 8.54 -7.28 14.13
C ALA A 150 7.18 -7.62 14.75
N TYR A 151 6.10 -7.28 14.04
CA TYR A 151 4.74 -7.63 14.47
C TYR A 151 4.58 -9.14 14.68
N LEU A 152 5.01 -9.96 13.71
CA LEU A 152 4.88 -11.43 13.80
C LEU A 152 5.74 -12.02 14.93
N ILE A 153 6.96 -11.55 15.12
CA ILE A 153 7.81 -11.99 16.24
C ILE A 153 7.14 -11.65 17.58
N ASN A 154 6.55 -10.45 17.70
CA ASN A 154 5.82 -10.05 18.89
C ASN A 154 4.56 -10.91 19.12
N GLN A 155 3.83 -11.27 18.07
CA GLN A 155 2.70 -12.22 18.18
C GLN A 155 3.17 -13.61 18.63
N ALA A 156 4.30 -14.06 18.12
CA ALA A 156 4.89 -15.35 18.50
C ALA A 156 5.41 -15.39 19.95
N ALA A 157 5.64 -14.23 20.57
CA ALA A 157 6.10 -14.16 21.97
C ALA A 157 5.09 -14.71 23.00
N GLN A 158 3.83 -14.93 22.60
CA GLN A 158 2.82 -15.58 23.44
C GLN A 158 2.85 -17.13 23.37
N LEU A 159 3.66 -17.72 22.47
CA LEU A 159 3.84 -19.16 22.37
C LEU A 159 4.68 -19.70 23.53
N SER A 160 4.40 -20.94 23.96
CA SER A 160 5.31 -21.67 24.83
C SER A 160 6.59 -22.05 24.06
N LYS A 161 7.64 -22.44 24.79
CA LYS A 161 8.89 -22.89 24.17
C LYS A 161 8.67 -24.09 23.24
N GLU A 162 7.80 -25.01 23.64
CA GLU A 162 7.45 -26.20 22.86
C GLU A 162 6.74 -25.80 21.56
N GLN A 163 5.76 -24.89 21.63
CA GLN A 163 5.03 -24.38 20.47
C GLN A 163 5.94 -23.59 19.52
N TRP A 164 6.90 -22.84 20.06
CA TRP A 164 7.88 -22.08 19.28
C TRP A 164 8.77 -22.96 18.42
N THR A 165 9.12 -24.17 18.92
CA THR A 165 10.00 -25.14 18.25
C THR A 165 9.27 -26.34 17.64
N GLU A 166 7.94 -26.44 17.79
CA GLU A 166 7.16 -27.54 17.25
C GLU A 166 7.26 -27.63 15.73
N GLU A 167 7.57 -28.83 15.23
CA GLU A 167 7.63 -29.09 13.79
C GLU A 167 6.22 -29.17 13.20
N ILE A 168 5.73 -28.05 12.68
CA ILE A 168 4.41 -27.96 12.02
C ILE A 168 4.50 -28.41 10.56
N SER A 169 5.62 -28.13 9.90
CA SER A 169 5.86 -28.46 8.49
C SER A 169 7.24 -29.14 8.33
N PRO A 170 7.37 -30.41 8.69
CA PRO A 170 8.63 -31.14 8.58
C PRO A 170 9.19 -31.11 7.15
N GLY A 171 10.47 -30.80 7.01
CA GLY A 171 11.16 -30.75 5.72
C GLY A 171 10.79 -29.53 4.85
N GLN A 172 10.04 -28.56 5.36
CA GLN A 172 9.77 -27.32 4.64
C GLN A 172 11.07 -26.55 4.42
N VAL A 173 11.43 -26.31 3.16
CA VAL A 173 12.57 -25.49 2.72
C VAL A 173 12.07 -24.34 1.87
N ILE A 174 12.50 -23.14 2.19
CA ILE A 174 12.22 -21.93 1.39
C ILE A 174 13.40 -21.56 0.52
N LEU A 175 14.62 -21.68 1.06
CA LEU A 175 15.89 -21.48 0.33
C LEU A 175 16.78 -22.69 0.58
N ASP A 176 17.29 -23.31 -0.48
CA ASP A 176 18.08 -24.55 -0.41
C ASP A 176 19.30 -24.43 0.51
N TRP A 177 19.96 -23.27 0.49
CA TRP A 177 21.15 -23.02 1.31
C TRP A 177 20.83 -22.71 2.78
N ASP A 178 19.56 -22.37 3.10
CA ASP A 178 19.14 -21.97 4.44
C ASP A 178 18.67 -23.16 5.30
N GLY A 179 18.37 -24.28 4.66
CA GLY A 179 17.94 -25.51 5.30
C GLY A 179 16.45 -25.52 5.68
N PRO A 180 16.01 -26.54 6.44
CA PRO A 180 14.61 -26.69 6.79
C PRO A 180 14.11 -25.63 7.77
N GLU A 181 12.88 -25.16 7.54
CA GLU A 181 12.15 -24.17 8.36
C GLU A 181 10.83 -24.77 8.89
N PRO A 182 10.88 -25.80 9.77
CA PRO A 182 9.70 -26.59 10.12
C PRO A 182 8.78 -25.94 11.17
N SER A 183 9.25 -24.92 11.89
CA SER A 183 8.57 -24.33 13.04
C SER A 183 8.41 -22.80 12.92
N VAL A 184 7.54 -22.22 13.76
CA VAL A 184 7.40 -20.74 13.85
C VAL A 184 8.75 -20.09 14.10
N GLY A 185 9.53 -20.62 15.06
CA GLY A 185 10.84 -20.08 15.40
C GLY A 185 11.85 -20.19 14.25
N ALA A 186 11.87 -21.31 13.54
CA ALA A 186 12.75 -21.51 12.40
C ALA A 186 12.44 -20.53 11.26
N VAL A 187 11.16 -20.35 10.92
CA VAL A 187 10.74 -19.44 9.86
C VAL A 187 11.07 -17.97 10.21
N LEU A 188 10.74 -17.53 11.43
CA LEU A 188 11.01 -16.16 11.85
C LEU A 188 12.52 -15.92 12.05
N GLY A 189 13.25 -16.89 12.57
CA GLY A 189 14.70 -16.86 12.66
C GLY A 189 15.37 -16.74 11.29
N ALA A 190 14.89 -17.48 10.29
CA ALA A 190 15.41 -17.42 8.94
C ALA A 190 15.21 -16.05 8.26
N ILE A 191 14.10 -15.34 8.56
CA ILE A 191 13.92 -13.95 8.08
C ILE A 191 15.02 -13.02 8.61
N VAL A 192 15.34 -13.14 9.89
CA VAL A 192 16.38 -12.32 10.54
C VAL A 192 17.76 -12.72 10.03
N TRP A 193 18.05 -14.01 10.00
CA TRP A 193 19.30 -14.57 9.50
C TRP A 193 19.65 -14.12 8.08
N THR A 194 18.70 -14.22 7.15
CA THR A 194 18.91 -13.82 5.75
C THR A 194 19.34 -12.37 5.64
N LYS A 195 18.71 -11.45 6.41
CA LYS A 195 19.11 -10.04 6.43
C LYS A 195 20.51 -9.84 7.01
N GLU A 196 20.85 -10.59 8.06
CA GLU A 196 22.15 -10.49 8.72
C GLU A 196 23.29 -10.95 7.83
N VAL A 197 23.10 -12.07 7.12
CA VAL A 197 24.05 -12.59 6.12
C VAL A 197 24.32 -11.56 5.03
N TRP A 198 23.27 -11.03 4.40
CA TRP A 198 23.43 -10.04 3.34
C TRP A 198 24.05 -8.72 3.83
N LEU A 199 23.71 -8.25 5.03
CA LEU A 199 24.35 -7.09 5.62
C LEU A 199 25.84 -7.36 5.89
N ALA A 200 26.18 -8.51 6.42
CA ALA A 200 27.59 -8.87 6.66
C ALA A 200 28.37 -8.90 5.34
N THR A 201 27.81 -9.50 4.30
CA THR A 201 28.41 -9.55 2.97
C THR A 201 28.61 -8.15 2.38
N ILE A 202 27.59 -7.28 2.45
CA ILE A 202 27.67 -5.90 1.91
C ILE A 202 28.66 -5.03 2.71
N GLU A 203 28.71 -5.19 4.04
CA GLU A 203 29.58 -4.44 4.94
C GLU A 203 31.01 -5.02 5.02
N GLY A 204 31.29 -6.13 4.35
CA GLY A 204 32.59 -6.81 4.40
C GLY A 204 32.95 -7.38 5.77
N ARG A 205 31.97 -7.83 6.52
CA ARG A 205 32.13 -8.46 7.84
C ARG A 205 32.17 -9.97 7.73
N ASP A 206 32.66 -10.61 8.77
CA ASP A 206 32.66 -12.06 8.89
C ASP A 206 31.23 -12.61 8.81
N PHE A 207 31.11 -13.85 8.34
CA PHE A 207 29.83 -14.53 8.23
C PHE A 207 29.21 -14.71 9.64
N PRO A 208 27.95 -14.28 9.85
CA PRO A 208 27.34 -14.30 11.17
C PRO A 208 27.08 -15.75 11.64
N SER A 209 27.12 -15.98 12.96
CA SER A 209 26.71 -17.26 13.55
C SER A 209 25.19 -17.42 13.49
N ARG A 210 24.70 -18.59 13.16
CA ARG A 210 23.27 -18.93 13.21
C ARG A 210 22.69 -19.01 14.64
N GLU A 211 23.54 -19.09 15.62
CA GLU A 211 23.18 -19.29 17.03
C GLU A 211 22.18 -18.22 17.53
N ALA A 212 22.35 -16.98 17.09
CA ALA A 212 21.48 -15.85 17.46
C ALA A 212 20.06 -15.92 16.87
N THR A 213 19.80 -16.81 15.92
CA THR A 213 18.51 -17.00 15.24
C THR A 213 17.99 -18.43 15.33
N GLU A 214 18.74 -19.33 15.95
CA GLU A 214 18.37 -20.73 16.12
C GLU A 214 17.23 -20.85 17.16
N PRO A 215 16.03 -21.40 16.81
CA PRO A 215 14.88 -21.39 17.70
C PRO A 215 15.06 -22.18 18.99
N ALA A 216 15.95 -23.17 19.00
CA ALA A 216 16.24 -23.96 20.20
C ALA A 216 16.92 -23.13 21.31
N SER A 217 17.77 -22.18 20.92
CA SER A 217 18.54 -21.32 21.84
C SER A 217 17.98 -19.89 21.94
N THR A 218 17.19 -19.43 20.96
CA THR A 218 16.73 -18.05 20.86
C THR A 218 15.21 -17.96 21.00
N PRO A 219 14.69 -17.53 22.15
CA PRO A 219 13.26 -17.29 22.31
C PRO A 219 12.80 -16.06 21.52
N ALA A 220 11.49 -15.96 21.28
CA ALA A 220 10.90 -14.87 20.48
C ALA A 220 11.29 -13.45 20.95
N GLN A 221 11.37 -13.22 22.25
CA GLN A 221 11.77 -11.91 22.82
C GLN A 221 13.20 -11.52 22.46
N GLN A 222 14.11 -12.49 22.48
CA GLN A 222 15.51 -12.24 22.11
C GLN A 222 15.61 -12.01 20.59
N LEU A 223 14.88 -12.80 19.79
CA LEU A 223 14.79 -12.59 18.36
C LEU A 223 14.21 -11.20 18.01
N ALA A 224 13.21 -10.71 18.78
CA ALA A 224 12.64 -9.39 18.60
C ALA A 224 13.67 -8.27 18.80
N THR A 225 14.49 -8.37 19.84
CA THR A 225 15.58 -7.40 20.09
C THR A 225 16.60 -7.41 18.96
N HIS A 226 17.03 -8.59 18.54
CA HIS A 226 17.97 -8.76 17.43
C HIS A 226 17.40 -8.19 16.12
N HIS A 227 16.13 -8.50 15.83
CA HIS A 227 15.44 -7.97 14.65
C HIS A 227 15.31 -6.44 14.66
N ASP A 228 15.03 -5.83 15.80
CA ASP A 228 14.90 -4.36 15.90
C ASP A 228 16.21 -3.64 15.53
N GLU A 229 17.34 -4.13 16.03
CA GLU A 229 18.68 -3.59 15.73
C GLU A 229 19.04 -3.82 14.25
N LEU A 230 18.85 -5.04 13.77
CA LEU A 230 19.18 -5.45 12.41
C LEU A 230 18.27 -4.74 11.38
N GLY A 231 16.98 -4.64 11.65
CA GLY A 231 16.01 -3.99 10.78
C GLY A 231 16.32 -2.50 10.56
N LYS A 232 16.76 -1.80 11.61
CA LYS A 232 17.21 -0.40 11.51
C LYS A 232 18.44 -0.27 10.60
N ARG A 233 19.42 -1.16 10.78
CA ARG A 233 20.64 -1.18 9.94
C ARG A 233 20.32 -1.52 8.48
N TRP A 234 19.47 -2.52 8.25
CA TRP A 234 19.01 -2.89 6.92
C TRP A 234 18.31 -1.74 6.20
N ALA A 235 17.36 -1.08 6.87
CA ALA A 235 16.64 0.06 6.30
C ALA A 235 17.56 1.27 6.04
N ALA A 236 18.51 1.53 6.95
CA ALA A 236 19.50 2.60 6.78
C ALA A 236 20.41 2.34 5.58
N MET A 237 20.95 1.12 5.43
CA MET A 237 21.79 0.71 4.31
C MET A 237 21.05 0.90 2.97
N VAL A 238 19.82 0.40 2.83
CA VAL A 238 19.06 0.56 1.57
C VAL A 238 18.80 2.04 1.27
N SER A 239 18.48 2.85 2.29
CA SER A 239 18.25 4.29 2.13
C SER A 239 19.50 5.03 1.69
N GLU A 240 20.67 4.72 2.27
CA GLU A 240 21.96 5.33 1.97
C GLU A 240 22.41 5.01 0.53
N TYR A 241 22.49 3.72 0.18
CA TYR A 241 22.91 3.31 -1.18
C TYR A 241 21.96 3.86 -2.26
N ARG A 242 20.66 3.94 -1.94
CA ARG A 242 19.70 4.57 -2.85
C ARG A 242 19.95 6.07 -3.01
N ALA A 243 20.16 6.79 -1.91
CA ALA A 243 20.39 8.24 -1.94
C ALA A 243 21.67 8.59 -2.74
N GLU A 244 22.66 7.70 -2.69
CA GLU A 244 23.91 7.81 -3.43
C GLU A 244 23.82 7.30 -4.89
N GLY A 245 22.69 6.73 -5.31
CA GLY A 245 22.50 6.13 -6.64
C GLY A 245 23.28 4.83 -6.83
N ARG A 246 23.66 4.14 -5.77
CA ARG A 246 24.56 2.97 -5.75
C ARG A 246 23.85 1.62 -5.63
N LEU A 247 22.54 1.57 -5.70
CA LEU A 247 21.82 0.27 -5.71
C LEU A 247 22.19 -0.62 -6.91
N GLY A 248 22.81 -0.06 -7.95
CA GLY A 248 23.39 -0.81 -9.06
C GLY A 248 24.78 -1.39 -8.81
N ASP A 249 25.43 -1.10 -7.69
CA ASP A 249 26.73 -1.66 -7.33
C ASP A 249 26.64 -3.18 -7.27
N THR A 250 27.76 -3.84 -7.61
CA THR A 250 27.84 -5.30 -7.63
C THR A 250 28.68 -5.78 -6.45
N VAL A 251 28.14 -6.72 -5.70
CA VAL A 251 28.84 -7.46 -4.64
C VAL A 251 29.21 -8.83 -5.18
N ILE A 252 30.45 -9.26 -4.95
CA ILE A 252 30.89 -10.62 -5.24
C ILE A 252 30.78 -11.40 -3.94
N ASP A 253 29.89 -12.38 -3.89
CA ASP A 253 29.74 -13.27 -2.76
C ASP A 253 30.72 -14.43 -2.88
N ALA A 254 31.80 -14.34 -2.11
CA ALA A 254 32.82 -15.36 -2.05
C ALA A 254 32.41 -16.60 -1.24
N LEU A 255 31.24 -16.58 -0.61
CA LEU A 255 30.67 -17.72 0.14
C LEU A 255 29.96 -18.70 -0.78
N CYS A 256 29.58 -18.27 -1.98
CA CYS A 256 29.09 -19.15 -3.04
C CYS A 256 30.24 -19.97 -3.63
N ASP A 257 30.00 -21.23 -3.95
CA ASP A 257 30.96 -22.10 -4.66
C ASP A 257 30.35 -22.59 -5.99
N PRO A 258 30.75 -22.05 -7.13
CA PRO A 258 31.72 -20.95 -7.33
C PRO A 258 31.24 -19.61 -6.85
N PRO A 259 32.13 -18.60 -6.61
CA PRO A 259 31.72 -17.24 -6.23
C PRO A 259 30.76 -16.61 -7.26
N GLU A 260 29.71 -15.99 -6.79
CA GLU A 260 28.70 -15.35 -7.62
C GLU A 260 28.63 -13.84 -7.40
N SER A 261 28.18 -13.12 -8.42
CA SER A 261 28.07 -11.66 -8.38
C SER A 261 26.61 -11.23 -8.36
N PHE A 262 26.26 -10.38 -7.40
CA PHE A 262 24.89 -9.87 -7.23
C PHE A 262 24.88 -8.34 -7.21
N GLN A 263 23.91 -7.74 -7.89
CA GLN A 263 23.65 -6.30 -7.77
C GLN A 263 22.83 -6.02 -6.51
N LEU A 264 23.12 -4.90 -5.83
CA LEU A 264 22.46 -4.58 -4.54
C LEU A 264 20.93 -4.53 -4.64
N TYR A 265 20.37 -3.94 -5.74
CA TYR A 265 18.91 -3.97 -5.92
C TYR A 265 18.37 -5.41 -6.03
N GLY A 266 19.12 -6.33 -6.61
CA GLY A 266 18.77 -7.75 -6.70
C GLY A 266 18.77 -8.41 -5.32
N ILE A 267 19.77 -8.11 -4.49
CA ILE A 267 19.84 -8.58 -3.09
C ILE A 267 18.64 -8.06 -2.30
N VAL A 268 18.31 -6.77 -2.41
CA VAL A 268 17.15 -6.18 -1.72
C VAL A 268 15.84 -6.86 -2.17
N ALA A 269 15.67 -7.06 -3.49
CA ALA A 269 14.49 -7.74 -4.03
C ALA A 269 14.40 -9.20 -3.54
N HIS A 270 15.53 -9.93 -3.50
CA HIS A 270 15.61 -11.29 -2.97
C HIS A 270 15.17 -11.35 -1.50
N VAL A 271 15.76 -10.51 -0.65
CA VAL A 271 15.44 -10.47 0.79
C VAL A 271 13.96 -10.17 1.00
N LEU A 272 13.41 -9.17 0.32
CA LEU A 272 11.99 -8.80 0.45
C LEU A 272 11.06 -9.92 -0.01
N THR A 273 11.38 -10.60 -1.12
CA THR A 273 10.57 -11.70 -1.67
C THR A 273 10.50 -12.87 -0.71
N TYR A 274 11.65 -13.36 -0.26
CA TYR A 274 11.69 -14.53 0.63
C TYR A 274 11.22 -14.20 2.05
N SER A 275 11.43 -12.98 2.53
CA SER A 275 10.84 -12.51 3.78
C SER A 275 9.30 -12.51 3.69
N ALA A 276 8.71 -12.07 2.57
CA ALA A 276 7.26 -12.10 2.37
C ALA A 276 6.70 -13.53 2.37
N HIS A 277 7.38 -14.49 1.71
CA HIS A 277 7.00 -15.91 1.76
C HIS A 277 7.01 -16.45 3.19
N ARG A 278 8.08 -16.19 3.93
CA ARG A 278 8.25 -16.63 5.32
C ARG A 278 7.23 -15.99 6.25
N ARG A 279 6.91 -14.70 6.08
CA ARG A 279 5.85 -14.06 6.86
C ARG A 279 4.48 -14.69 6.63
N GLY A 280 4.16 -15.07 5.39
CA GLY A 280 2.94 -15.82 5.07
C GLY A 280 2.91 -17.19 5.75
N LEU A 281 4.02 -17.95 5.70
CA LEU A 281 4.15 -19.24 6.36
C LEU A 281 4.06 -19.12 7.88
N ALA A 282 4.75 -18.14 8.48
CA ALA A 282 4.68 -17.87 9.92
C ALA A 282 3.24 -17.59 10.39
N ARG A 283 2.44 -16.82 9.62
CA ARG A 283 1.02 -16.60 9.91
C ARG A 283 0.21 -17.90 9.94
N MET A 284 0.44 -18.76 8.96
CA MET A 284 -0.24 -20.08 8.91
C MET A 284 0.14 -20.94 10.11
N MET A 285 1.41 -20.95 10.49
CA MET A 285 1.88 -21.71 11.65
C MET A 285 1.35 -21.13 12.97
N LEU A 286 1.36 -19.80 13.13
CA LEU A 286 0.79 -19.13 14.30
C LEU A 286 -0.71 -19.42 14.44
N ALA A 287 -1.46 -19.44 13.35
CA ALA A 287 -2.87 -19.78 13.35
C ALA A 287 -3.13 -21.23 13.84
N ARG A 288 -2.21 -22.18 13.58
CA ARG A 288 -2.28 -23.54 14.11
C ARG A 288 -2.21 -23.59 15.63
N HIS A 289 -1.48 -22.66 16.23
CA HIS A 289 -1.42 -22.48 17.68
C HIS A 289 -2.52 -21.56 18.24
N GLY A 290 -3.53 -21.19 17.42
CA GLY A 290 -4.63 -20.33 17.84
C GLY A 290 -4.29 -18.83 17.88
N VAL A 291 -3.10 -18.43 17.44
CA VAL A 291 -2.67 -17.03 17.40
C VAL A 291 -3.19 -16.38 16.12
N ARG A 292 -4.12 -15.43 16.28
CA ARG A 292 -4.64 -14.64 15.14
C ARG A 292 -3.74 -13.46 14.85
N THR A 293 -3.42 -13.26 13.59
CA THR A 293 -2.57 -12.16 13.13
C THR A 293 -3.28 -11.32 12.07
N ALA A 294 -2.89 -10.06 11.93
CA ALA A 294 -3.24 -9.26 10.76
C ALA A 294 -2.67 -9.87 9.48
N LEU A 295 -3.29 -9.59 8.32
CA LEU A 295 -2.90 -10.20 7.04
C LEU A 295 -1.57 -9.70 6.48
N GLY A 296 -1.01 -8.60 7.02
CA GLY A 296 0.27 -8.04 6.56
C GLY A 296 0.16 -7.32 5.21
N ASP A 297 -1.02 -6.77 4.90
CA ASP A 297 -1.24 -5.96 3.71
C ASP A 297 -0.57 -4.58 3.86
N PRO A 298 0.34 -4.19 2.94
CA PRO A 298 0.98 -2.87 2.97
C PRO A 298 0.00 -1.70 2.98
N LEU A 299 -1.15 -1.82 2.29
CA LEU A 299 -2.16 -0.76 2.26
C LEU A 299 -2.81 -0.54 3.63
N ASN A 300 -3.09 -1.62 4.36
CA ASN A 300 -3.64 -1.54 5.71
C ASN A 300 -2.60 -1.01 6.69
N TRP A 301 -1.34 -1.46 6.56
CA TRP A 301 -0.24 -0.96 7.36
C TRP A 301 -0.01 0.55 7.18
N MET A 302 -0.04 1.06 5.94
CA MET A 302 0.08 2.50 5.65
C MET A 302 -1.06 3.33 6.26
N ARG A 303 -2.24 2.75 6.46
CA ARG A 303 -3.39 3.39 7.10
C ARG A 303 -3.32 3.35 8.62
N GLY A 304 -2.36 2.62 9.19
CA GLY A 304 -2.20 2.43 10.63
C GLY A 304 -3.20 1.43 11.23
N ASN A 305 -3.69 0.50 10.41
CA ASN A 305 -4.61 -0.58 10.79
C ASN A 305 -3.84 -1.89 11.02
#